data_44bf0afca4361a69a393575ab1f2a6ab
#
_entry.id   44bf0afca4361a69a393575ab1f2a6ab
#
_cell.length_a   1.000
_cell.length_b   1.000
_cell.length_c   1.000
_cell.angle_alpha   90.00
_cell.angle_beta   90.00
_cell.angle_gamma   90.00
#
_symmetry.space_group_name_H-M   'P 1'
#
loop_
_entity.id
_entity.type
_entity.pdbx_description
1 polymer ?
#
loop_
_entity_poly.entity_id
_entity_poly.type
_entity_poly.pdbx_seq_one_letter_code
_entity_poly.pdbx_strand_id
1 'polypeptide(L)'
;MPTRLGRIATERRSDSFKVELLDFTGGLNNTQRDEDIELTELSDAENYVPERPGSKVLRKREGLTSVSNGMGSLDCQLIFQGAHNNYYTTVTTIEDLDNGNDLDTGLTSSTTWDAATFENADIFVNGTEERVTTDGTNFGDLAGSPPNAKYIEVHNNFLFAAGHSNNALRWSALGDKDSWSATNELLFSDANDNITGLAKFRDVLMVFTENRFYHVNGFSTTDISVVHSAHEGPGCVSNKSIVVNPFGIFWWTTQGLAVSRNGTTVDLPMQRKLQATLENINGAQLALIHGVWSPEHDRVQFYVPDGSATRNDTCIY
;
A
#
# COMPACT_ATOMS: atom_id res chain seq x y z
N MET A 1 -54.10 34.20 29.65
CA MET A 1 -54.23 32.74 29.52
C MET A 1 -53.01 32.20 28.81
N PRO A 2 -52.06 31.62 29.49
CA PRO A 2 -50.94 30.97 28.86
C PRO A 2 -50.76 29.55 29.41
N THR A 3 -51.59 28.59 29.03
CA THR A 3 -51.51 27.27 29.65
C THR A 3 -51.65 26.10 28.71
N ARG A 4 -51.42 26.29 27.42
CA ARG A 4 -51.54 25.16 26.48
C ARG A 4 -50.29 24.76 25.73
N LEU A 5 -49.21 25.53 25.76
CA LEU A 5 -47.97 25.18 25.04
C LEU A 5 -47.11 24.17 25.78
N GLY A 6 -47.19 24.09 27.12
CA GLY A 6 -46.38 23.15 27.88
C GLY A 6 -46.85 21.68 27.85
N ARG A 7 -48.14 21.44 27.54
CA ARG A 7 -48.69 20.08 27.49
C ARG A 7 -48.42 19.34 26.17
N ILE A 8 -48.25 20.09 25.08
CA ILE A 8 -48.01 19.50 23.77
C ILE A 8 -46.56 18.98 23.65
N ALA A 9 -45.65 19.64 24.36
CA ALA A 9 -44.24 19.22 24.35
C ALA A 9 -43.96 17.95 25.21
N THR A 10 -44.82 17.66 26.21
CA THR A 10 -44.65 16.47 27.05
C THR A 10 -45.26 15.20 26.44
N GLU A 11 -46.30 15.34 25.62
CA GLU A 11 -46.89 14.19 24.94
C GLU A 11 -46.07 13.69 23.73
N ARG A 12 -45.23 14.52 23.16
CA ARG A 12 -44.31 14.12 22.05
C ARG A 12 -43.04 13.39 22.49
N ARG A 13 -42.75 13.35 23.79
CA ARG A 13 -41.57 12.66 24.31
C ARG A 13 -41.76 11.15 24.52
N SER A 14 -42.96 10.64 24.36
CA SER A 14 -43.19 9.19 24.46
C SER A 14 -43.26 8.45 23.12
N ASP A 15 -43.30 9.18 22.01
CA ASP A 15 -43.20 8.54 20.70
C ASP A 15 -41.75 8.34 20.37
N SER A 16 -41.30 7.11 20.55
CA SER A 16 -40.03 6.67 20.02
C SER A 16 -40.09 6.68 18.49
N PHE A 17 -39.44 7.63 17.85
CA PHE A 17 -39.24 7.59 16.43
C PHE A 17 -38.26 6.45 16.13
N LYS A 18 -38.75 5.40 15.49
CA LYS A 18 -37.89 4.39 14.92
C LYS A 18 -37.51 4.86 13.54
N VAL A 19 -36.29 5.36 13.39
CA VAL A 19 -35.68 5.62 12.07
C VAL A 19 -35.00 4.33 11.63
N GLU A 20 -35.51 3.70 10.59
CA GLU A 20 -34.82 2.58 9.95
C GLU A 20 -33.91 3.15 8.88
N LEU A 21 -32.60 3.14 9.13
CA LEU A 21 -31.59 3.43 8.12
C LEU A 21 -31.38 2.16 7.28
N LEU A 22 -31.83 2.21 6.04
CA LEU A 22 -31.80 1.04 5.16
C LEU A 22 -30.71 1.12 4.09
N ASP A 23 -29.93 2.19 4.08
CA ASP A 23 -28.94 2.45 3.04
C ASP A 23 -27.70 3.12 3.64
N PHE A 24 -26.55 2.50 3.47
CA PHE A 24 -25.25 3.00 3.95
C PHE A 24 -24.26 3.18 2.76
N THR A 25 -24.79 3.36 1.55
CA THR A 25 -23.95 3.51 0.36
C THR A 25 -23.15 4.82 0.32
N GLY A 26 -23.52 5.82 1.13
CA GLY A 26 -22.79 7.07 1.29
C GLY A 26 -21.44 6.93 2.00
N GLY A 27 -21.27 5.84 2.76
CA GLY A 27 -20.04 5.54 3.51
C GLY A 27 -19.87 6.39 4.77
N LEU A 28 -18.64 6.47 5.25
CA LEU A 28 -18.26 7.26 6.42
C LEU A 28 -18.04 8.73 6.05
N ASN A 29 -18.63 9.65 6.82
CA ASN A 29 -18.42 11.08 6.71
C ASN A 29 -18.23 11.68 8.10
N ASN A 30 -16.98 11.91 8.50
CA ASN A 30 -16.63 12.51 9.79
C ASN A 30 -16.17 13.98 9.67
N THR A 31 -16.40 14.61 8.53
CA THR A 31 -16.03 15.99 8.26
C THR A 31 -17.18 16.95 8.57
N GLN A 32 -18.39 16.50 8.37
CA GLN A 32 -19.61 17.27 8.65
C GLN A 32 -20.13 16.97 10.07
N ARG A 33 -20.99 17.85 10.59
CA ARG A 33 -21.68 17.59 11.85
C ARG A 33 -22.71 16.48 11.66
N ASP A 34 -22.97 15.70 12.70
CA ASP A 34 -23.92 14.57 12.67
C ASP A 34 -25.32 14.95 12.14
N GLU A 35 -25.74 16.19 12.36
CA GLU A 35 -27.01 16.74 11.88
C GLU A 35 -27.04 17.11 10.39
N ASP A 36 -25.86 17.26 9.78
CA ASP A 36 -25.69 17.72 8.39
C ASP A 36 -25.29 16.59 7.43
N ILE A 37 -25.00 15.40 7.93
CA ILE A 37 -24.67 14.24 7.10
C ILE A 37 -25.92 13.69 6.39
N GLU A 38 -25.73 13.12 5.21
CA GLU A 38 -26.83 12.50 4.47
C GLU A 38 -27.32 11.22 5.18
N LEU A 39 -28.60 10.87 4.99
CA LEU A 39 -29.18 9.65 5.58
C LEU A 39 -28.53 8.34 5.10
N THR A 40 -27.72 8.40 4.06
CA THR A 40 -26.94 7.27 3.52
C THR A 40 -25.52 7.21 4.06
N GLU A 41 -25.12 8.17 4.88
CA GLU A 41 -23.79 8.30 5.47
C GLU A 41 -23.80 7.99 6.96
N LEU A 42 -22.64 7.66 7.49
CA LEU A 42 -22.40 7.42 8.92
C LEU A 42 -21.34 8.40 9.43
N SER A 43 -21.57 8.99 10.59
CA SER A 43 -20.55 9.81 11.27
C SER A 43 -19.45 8.95 11.91
N ASP A 44 -19.79 7.73 12.31
CA ASP A 44 -18.87 6.77 12.93
C ASP A 44 -19.27 5.34 12.59
N ALA A 45 -18.28 4.49 12.31
CA ALA A 45 -18.46 3.06 12.06
C ALA A 45 -17.22 2.26 12.45
N GLU A 46 -17.24 1.69 13.63
CA GLU A 46 -16.15 0.87 14.14
C GLU A 46 -16.46 -0.62 13.98
N ASN A 47 -15.53 -1.37 13.35
CA ASN A 47 -15.64 -2.82 13.12
C ASN A 47 -16.85 -3.27 12.26
N TYR A 48 -17.37 -2.41 11.42
CA TYR A 48 -18.39 -2.74 10.44
C TYR A 48 -17.86 -2.56 9.02
N VAL A 49 -18.29 -3.41 8.13
CA VAL A 49 -17.92 -3.40 6.71
C VAL A 49 -19.16 -3.58 5.84
N PRO A 50 -19.23 -3.00 4.64
CA PRO A 50 -20.26 -3.35 3.68
C PRO A 50 -20.21 -4.86 3.40
N GLU A 51 -21.36 -5.51 3.33
CA GLU A 51 -21.44 -6.95 3.02
C GLU A 51 -20.79 -7.28 1.68
N ARG A 52 -20.91 -6.37 0.73
CA ARG A 52 -20.27 -6.40 -0.60
C ARG A 52 -20.17 -4.96 -1.13
N PRO A 53 -19.32 -4.67 -2.12
CA PRO A 53 -19.25 -3.35 -2.74
C PRO A 53 -20.63 -2.87 -3.21
N GLY A 54 -21.01 -1.65 -2.84
CA GLY A 54 -22.33 -1.07 -3.11
C GLY A 54 -23.49 -1.69 -2.32
N SER A 55 -23.21 -2.53 -1.32
CA SER A 55 -24.26 -3.06 -0.44
C SER A 55 -24.81 -1.96 0.46
N LYS A 56 -26.13 -2.01 0.64
CA LYS A 56 -26.84 -1.16 1.62
C LYS A 56 -26.76 -1.70 3.05
N VAL A 57 -26.17 -2.87 3.23
CA VAL A 57 -26.11 -3.59 4.50
C VAL A 57 -24.67 -3.59 5.00
N LEU A 58 -24.50 -3.18 6.25
CA LEU A 58 -23.26 -3.34 7.00
C LEU A 58 -23.29 -4.65 7.76
N ARG A 59 -22.20 -5.37 7.74
CA ARG A 59 -21.95 -6.52 8.60
C ARG A 59 -20.80 -6.25 9.55
N LYS A 60 -20.81 -6.89 10.70
CA LYS A 60 -19.66 -6.88 11.59
C LYS A 60 -18.48 -7.52 10.87
N ARG A 61 -17.31 -6.89 10.94
CA ARG A 61 -16.06 -7.46 10.42
C ARG A 61 -15.81 -8.81 11.09
N GLU A 62 -15.42 -9.79 10.32
CA GLU A 62 -14.98 -11.08 10.85
C GLU A 62 -13.72 -10.88 11.70
N GLY A 63 -13.62 -11.64 12.79
CA GLY A 63 -12.43 -11.64 13.63
C GLY A 63 -11.23 -12.14 12.85
N LEU A 64 -10.05 -11.61 13.17
CA LEU A 64 -8.80 -12.15 12.64
C LEU A 64 -8.47 -13.44 13.41
N THR A 65 -8.22 -14.51 12.69
CA THR A 65 -7.65 -15.72 13.28
C THR A 65 -6.14 -15.58 13.27
N SER A 66 -5.51 -15.76 14.43
CA SER A 66 -4.05 -15.82 14.49
C SER A 66 -3.58 -17.06 13.72
N VAL A 67 -2.78 -16.85 12.69
CA VAL A 67 -2.03 -17.92 12.04
C VAL A 67 -0.73 -18.06 12.84
N SER A 68 -0.70 -19.01 13.75
CA SER A 68 0.46 -19.28 14.61
C SER A 68 1.34 -20.33 13.95
N ASN A 69 2.20 -19.91 13.04
CA ASN A 69 3.18 -20.78 12.40
C ASN A 69 4.61 -20.60 12.97
N GLY A 70 4.72 -20.31 14.26
CA GLY A 70 6.04 -20.07 14.86
C GLY A 70 6.56 -18.66 14.65
N MET A 71 5.83 -17.79 13.98
CA MET A 71 6.12 -16.35 14.01
C MET A 71 6.03 -15.89 15.46
N GLY A 72 7.19 -15.75 16.11
CA GLY A 72 7.31 -15.23 17.45
C GLY A 72 6.83 -13.77 17.53
N SER A 73 7.26 -13.05 18.56
CA SER A 73 7.00 -11.59 18.65
C SER A 73 7.85 -10.75 17.69
N LEU A 74 8.31 -11.34 16.58
CA LEU A 74 9.18 -10.69 15.61
C LEU A 74 8.35 -9.78 14.70
N ASP A 75 8.88 -8.59 14.44
CA ASP A 75 8.24 -7.62 13.55
C ASP A 75 8.36 -8.08 12.09
N CYS A 76 7.29 -8.65 11.54
CA CYS A 76 7.19 -8.99 10.12
C CYS A 76 7.30 -7.72 9.27
N GLN A 77 8.25 -7.71 8.34
CA GLN A 77 8.49 -6.56 7.47
C GLN A 77 7.85 -6.72 6.10
N LEU A 78 7.82 -7.93 5.56
CA LEU A 78 7.24 -8.25 4.26
C LEU A 78 6.62 -9.66 4.32
N ILE A 79 5.50 -9.85 3.64
CA ILE A 79 4.97 -11.17 3.28
C ILE A 79 4.97 -11.23 1.75
N PHE A 80 5.58 -12.27 1.21
CA PHE A 80 5.73 -12.43 -0.23
C PHE A 80 5.40 -13.86 -0.68
N GLN A 81 4.54 -13.97 -1.67
CA GLN A 81 4.27 -15.21 -2.36
C GLN A 81 5.16 -15.30 -3.58
N GLY A 82 6.22 -16.09 -3.48
CA GLY A 82 7.17 -16.32 -4.56
C GLY A 82 6.77 -17.44 -5.50
N ALA A 83 7.67 -17.77 -6.44
CA ALA A 83 7.50 -18.90 -7.34
C ALA A 83 7.73 -20.24 -6.64
N HIS A 84 8.57 -20.27 -5.61
CA HIS A 84 9.02 -21.50 -4.97
C HIS A 84 8.45 -21.71 -3.58
N ASN A 85 8.15 -20.62 -2.85
CA ASN A 85 7.65 -20.69 -1.48
C ASN A 85 6.83 -19.45 -1.12
N ASN A 86 6.15 -19.49 0.04
CA ASN A 86 5.56 -18.34 0.70
C ASN A 86 6.53 -17.88 1.78
N TYR A 87 6.92 -16.63 1.74
CA TYR A 87 7.95 -16.07 2.61
C TYR A 87 7.41 -14.98 3.51
N TYR A 88 8.03 -14.82 4.65
CA TYR A 88 7.99 -13.56 5.37
C TYR A 88 9.41 -13.13 5.77
N THR A 89 9.60 -11.83 5.94
CA THR A 89 10.88 -11.30 6.39
C THR A 89 10.75 -10.66 7.75
N THR A 90 11.78 -10.79 8.54
CA THR A 90 12.00 -9.97 9.73
C THR A 90 13.02 -8.88 9.43
N VAL A 91 13.54 -8.20 10.41
CA VAL A 91 14.59 -7.20 10.21
C VAL A 91 15.93 -7.81 9.77
N THR A 92 16.16 -9.10 10.00
CA THR A 92 17.47 -9.78 9.75
C THR A 92 17.36 -11.17 9.13
N THR A 93 16.15 -11.65 8.84
CA THR A 93 15.92 -13.02 8.33
C THR A 93 14.91 -13.05 7.21
N ILE A 94 15.02 -14.09 6.37
CA ILE A 94 13.95 -14.53 5.46
C ILE A 94 13.50 -15.90 5.96
N GLU A 95 12.20 -16.07 6.14
CA GLU A 95 11.61 -17.25 6.77
C GLU A 95 10.47 -17.81 5.92
N ASP A 96 10.23 -19.10 6.08
CA ASP A 96 9.12 -19.82 5.45
C ASP A 96 7.81 -19.49 6.19
N LEU A 97 6.84 -18.93 5.48
CA LEU A 97 5.55 -18.53 6.05
C LEU A 97 4.72 -19.73 6.52
N ASP A 98 4.87 -20.89 5.88
CA ASP A 98 4.01 -22.05 6.13
C ASP A 98 4.45 -22.84 7.38
N ASN A 99 5.75 -22.79 7.74
CA ASN A 99 6.29 -23.56 8.86
C ASN A 99 7.12 -22.75 9.86
N GLY A 100 7.46 -21.49 9.54
CA GLY A 100 8.24 -20.62 10.41
C GLY A 100 9.74 -20.97 10.50
N ASN A 101 10.26 -21.74 9.54
CA ASN A 101 11.67 -22.06 9.52
C ASN A 101 12.48 -20.91 8.92
N ASP A 102 13.64 -20.65 9.53
CA ASP A 102 14.62 -19.73 8.99
C ASP A 102 15.19 -20.30 7.67
N LEU A 103 15.10 -19.54 6.59
CA LEU A 103 15.65 -19.88 5.28
C LEU A 103 16.95 -19.13 5.02
N ASP A 104 17.04 -17.86 5.41
CA ASP A 104 18.24 -17.05 5.33
C ASP A 104 18.37 -16.17 6.57
N THR A 105 19.57 -16.14 7.18
CA THR A 105 19.79 -15.50 8.48
C THR A 105 21.05 -14.67 8.51
N GLY A 106 21.15 -13.79 9.50
CA GLY A 106 22.35 -12.96 9.69
C GLY A 106 22.44 -11.80 8.70
N LEU A 107 21.32 -11.44 8.08
CA LEU A 107 21.22 -10.33 7.13
C LEU A 107 21.35 -8.98 7.86
N THR A 108 21.75 -7.96 7.14
CA THR A 108 21.84 -6.61 7.67
C THR A 108 20.46 -6.13 8.10
N SER A 109 20.37 -5.62 9.32
CA SER A 109 19.10 -5.16 9.90
C SER A 109 18.45 -4.09 9.05
N SER A 110 17.24 -4.36 8.56
CA SER A 110 16.46 -3.44 7.73
C SER A 110 14.97 -3.55 8.06
N THR A 111 14.28 -2.42 7.99
CA THR A 111 12.81 -2.34 8.04
C THR A 111 12.22 -2.16 6.64
N THR A 112 13.08 -2.01 5.63
CA THR A 112 12.66 -1.84 4.24
C THR A 112 13.00 -3.13 3.50
N TRP A 113 11.97 -3.90 3.20
CA TRP A 113 12.07 -5.11 2.40
C TRP A 113 11.13 -5.02 1.22
N ASP A 114 11.60 -5.50 0.07
CA ASP A 114 10.81 -5.67 -1.13
C ASP A 114 11.24 -6.94 -1.84
N ALA A 115 10.36 -7.53 -2.65
CA ALA A 115 10.64 -8.78 -3.34
C ALA A 115 9.91 -8.88 -4.68
N ALA A 116 10.52 -9.60 -5.60
CA ALA A 116 9.94 -9.90 -6.92
C ALA A 116 10.36 -11.29 -7.40
N THR A 117 9.49 -11.93 -8.17
CA THR A 117 9.84 -13.15 -8.89
C THR A 117 10.24 -12.82 -10.33
N PHE A 118 11.44 -13.21 -10.72
CA PHE A 118 11.95 -13.01 -12.07
C PHE A 118 12.79 -14.19 -12.53
N GLU A 119 12.60 -14.67 -13.76
CA GLU A 119 13.30 -15.84 -14.32
C GLU A 119 13.24 -17.09 -13.42
N ASN A 120 12.08 -17.36 -12.88
CA ASN A 120 11.86 -18.48 -11.95
C ASN A 120 12.80 -18.44 -10.73
N ALA A 121 13.16 -17.24 -10.29
CA ALA A 121 13.90 -16.99 -9.05
C ALA A 121 13.12 -15.98 -8.20
N ASP A 122 13.14 -16.18 -6.90
CA ASP A 122 12.59 -15.24 -5.93
C ASP A 122 13.72 -14.36 -5.40
N ILE A 123 13.58 -13.06 -5.57
CA ILE A 123 14.62 -12.05 -5.32
C ILE A 123 14.12 -11.12 -4.24
N PHE A 124 14.96 -10.87 -3.24
CA PHE A 124 14.68 -10.00 -2.09
C PHE A 124 15.72 -8.90 -2.00
N VAL A 125 15.27 -7.70 -1.67
CA VAL A 125 16.13 -6.52 -1.46
C VAL A 125 15.77 -5.83 -0.16
N ASN A 126 16.79 -5.28 0.53
CA ASN A 126 16.59 -4.58 1.80
C ASN A 126 17.32 -3.22 1.89
N GLY A 127 17.87 -2.75 0.77
CA GLY A 127 18.65 -1.52 0.70
C GLY A 127 20.15 -1.72 0.99
N THR A 128 20.57 -2.93 1.34
CA THR A 128 21.96 -3.26 1.65
C THR A 128 22.39 -4.55 0.97
N GLU A 129 21.48 -5.50 0.87
CA GLU A 129 21.74 -6.85 0.32
C GLU A 129 20.66 -7.21 -0.69
N GLU A 130 21.04 -7.95 -1.72
CA GLU A 130 20.16 -8.58 -2.71
C GLU A 130 20.31 -10.09 -2.60
N ARG A 131 19.25 -10.74 -2.12
CA ARG A 131 19.23 -12.19 -1.91
C ARG A 131 18.36 -12.85 -2.97
N VAL A 132 18.81 -13.99 -3.48
CA VAL A 132 18.09 -14.75 -4.51
C VAL A 132 18.04 -16.22 -4.16
N THR A 133 16.90 -16.83 -4.46
CA THR A 133 16.72 -18.29 -4.42
C THR A 133 16.05 -18.78 -5.70
N THR A 134 16.43 -19.98 -6.14
CA THR A 134 15.85 -20.68 -7.30
C THR A 134 15.15 -21.98 -6.90
N ASP A 135 15.17 -22.33 -5.64
CA ASP A 135 14.58 -23.56 -5.10
C ASP A 135 13.72 -23.32 -3.84
N GLY A 136 13.65 -22.07 -3.37
CA GLY A 136 12.85 -21.67 -2.20
C GLY A 136 13.49 -21.98 -0.84
N THR A 137 14.69 -22.55 -0.81
CA THR A 137 15.35 -22.98 0.43
C THR A 137 16.79 -22.52 0.56
N ASN A 138 17.52 -22.46 -0.56
CA ASN A 138 18.92 -22.05 -0.58
C ASN A 138 19.03 -20.63 -1.13
N PHE A 139 19.55 -19.72 -0.34
CA PHE A 139 19.73 -18.31 -0.69
C PHE A 139 21.19 -18.01 -1.00
N GLY A 140 21.41 -17.16 -1.99
CA GLY A 140 22.69 -16.59 -2.37
C GLY A 140 22.58 -15.11 -2.69
N ASP A 141 23.70 -14.47 -2.96
CA ASP A 141 23.71 -13.08 -3.44
C ASP A 141 23.33 -13.04 -4.92
N LEU A 142 22.57 -12.02 -5.31
CA LEU A 142 22.26 -11.77 -6.70
C LEU A 142 23.54 -11.39 -7.45
N ALA A 143 23.83 -12.07 -8.56
CA ALA A 143 25.06 -11.86 -9.31
C ALA A 143 25.03 -10.60 -10.19
N GLY A 144 26.14 -10.29 -10.86
CA GLY A 144 26.24 -9.20 -11.85
C GLY A 144 26.37 -7.80 -11.26
N SER A 145 26.62 -7.67 -9.97
CA SER A 145 26.76 -6.38 -9.26
C SER A 145 25.51 -5.50 -9.36
N PRO A 146 24.36 -5.99 -8.91
CA PRO A 146 23.15 -5.18 -8.80
C PRO A 146 23.37 -3.96 -7.88
N PRO A 147 22.53 -2.93 -7.94
CA PRO A 147 22.59 -1.85 -6.97
C PRO A 147 21.95 -2.30 -5.65
N ASN A 148 22.45 -1.81 -4.51
CA ASN A 148 21.84 -2.06 -3.19
C ASN A 148 20.45 -1.41 -3.10
N ALA A 149 19.45 -2.05 -3.68
CA ALA A 149 18.13 -1.48 -3.87
C ALA A 149 17.22 -1.64 -2.64
N LYS A 150 16.33 -0.68 -2.46
CA LYS A 150 15.22 -0.77 -1.50
C LYS A 150 13.93 -1.26 -2.13
N TYR A 151 13.79 -1.04 -3.43
CA TYR A 151 12.58 -1.34 -4.20
C TYR A 151 12.96 -2.09 -5.47
N ILE A 152 12.17 -3.09 -5.79
CA ILE A 152 12.39 -3.96 -6.95
C ILE A 152 11.05 -4.26 -7.64
N GLU A 153 11.03 -4.23 -8.98
CA GLU A 153 9.82 -4.55 -9.75
C GLU A 153 10.21 -5.15 -11.11
N VAL A 154 9.36 -6.05 -11.61
CA VAL A 154 9.54 -6.68 -12.91
C VAL A 154 8.62 -6.08 -13.95
N HIS A 155 9.19 -5.54 -15.01
CA HIS A 155 8.43 -4.98 -16.12
C HIS A 155 9.11 -5.25 -17.46
N ASN A 156 8.34 -5.63 -18.50
CA ASN A 156 8.84 -5.90 -19.86
C ASN A 156 10.07 -6.81 -19.92
N ASN A 157 10.10 -7.83 -19.06
CA ASN A 157 11.22 -8.78 -18.94
C ASN A 157 12.56 -8.16 -18.52
N PHE A 158 12.49 -7.07 -17.75
CA PHE A 158 13.60 -6.46 -17.01
C PHE A 158 13.31 -6.50 -15.53
N LEU A 159 14.35 -6.63 -14.74
CA LEU A 159 14.31 -6.41 -13.31
C LEU A 159 14.75 -4.98 -13.03
N PHE A 160 13.84 -4.16 -12.49
CA PHE A 160 14.11 -2.77 -12.11
C PHE A 160 14.44 -2.68 -10.63
N ALA A 161 15.38 -1.82 -10.29
CA ALA A 161 15.88 -1.61 -8.94
C ALA A 161 16.02 -0.11 -8.65
N ALA A 162 15.50 0.33 -7.48
CA ALA A 162 15.55 1.73 -7.06
C ALA A 162 15.80 1.87 -5.55
N GLY A 163 16.04 3.10 -5.11
CA GLY A 163 16.32 3.41 -3.70
C GLY A 163 17.76 3.15 -3.27
N HIS A 164 18.65 2.80 -4.18
CA HIS A 164 20.10 2.67 -3.97
C HIS A 164 20.82 4.03 -4.00
N SER A 165 20.30 4.95 -4.75
CA SER A 165 20.67 6.36 -4.75
C SER A 165 19.39 7.19 -4.95
N ASN A 166 19.41 8.44 -4.57
CA ASN A 166 18.22 9.25 -4.33
C ASN A 166 17.17 9.15 -5.44
N ASN A 167 17.54 9.44 -6.67
CA ASN A 167 16.63 9.59 -7.80
C ASN A 167 17.01 8.71 -8.99
N ALA A 168 17.75 7.62 -8.77
CA ALA A 168 18.18 6.72 -9.82
C ALA A 168 17.32 5.44 -9.87
N LEU A 169 16.93 5.05 -11.08
CA LEU A 169 16.34 3.78 -11.43
C LEU A 169 17.33 3.01 -12.29
N ARG A 170 17.68 1.78 -11.91
CA ARG A 170 18.54 0.89 -12.69
C ARG A 170 17.78 -0.35 -13.13
N TRP A 171 18.27 -1.03 -14.17
CA TRP A 171 17.66 -2.26 -14.66
C TRP A 171 18.70 -3.27 -15.11
N SER A 172 18.31 -4.54 -15.03
CA SER A 172 19.09 -5.68 -15.52
C SER A 172 19.18 -5.71 -17.05
N ALA A 173 19.92 -6.64 -17.60
CA ALA A 173 19.76 -7.01 -19.01
C ALA A 173 18.38 -7.64 -19.25
N LEU A 174 17.93 -7.64 -20.51
CA LEU A 174 16.65 -8.22 -20.90
C LEU A 174 16.66 -9.74 -20.65
N GLY A 175 15.76 -10.23 -19.80
CA GLY A 175 15.64 -11.64 -19.45
C GLY A 175 16.88 -12.18 -18.74
N ASP A 176 17.61 -11.37 -17.99
CA ASP A 176 18.79 -11.83 -17.25
C ASP A 176 18.95 -11.03 -15.95
N LYS A 177 18.56 -11.64 -14.84
CA LYS A 177 18.65 -11.06 -13.49
C LYS A 177 20.09 -10.86 -13.03
N ASP A 178 21.02 -11.62 -13.56
CA ASP A 178 22.41 -11.68 -13.14
C ASP A 178 23.33 -10.76 -13.97
N SER A 179 22.76 -9.88 -14.79
CA SER A 179 23.52 -8.99 -15.67
C SER A 179 23.11 -7.53 -15.49
N TRP A 180 23.98 -6.72 -14.87
CA TRP A 180 23.75 -5.33 -14.53
C TRP A 180 24.82 -4.42 -15.13
N SER A 181 24.46 -3.59 -16.12
CA SER A 181 25.37 -2.58 -16.65
C SER A 181 25.26 -1.28 -15.85
N ALA A 182 26.39 -0.65 -15.58
CA ALA A 182 26.42 0.68 -14.96
C ALA A 182 25.77 1.75 -15.85
N THR A 183 25.60 1.50 -17.15
CA THR A 183 24.94 2.41 -18.10
C THR A 183 23.44 2.22 -18.18
N ASN A 184 22.90 1.13 -17.60
CA ASN A 184 21.47 0.88 -17.51
C ASN A 184 20.89 1.66 -16.32
N GLU A 185 20.84 2.97 -16.44
CA GLU A 185 20.40 3.86 -15.39
C GLU A 185 19.62 5.03 -15.97
N LEU A 186 18.56 5.42 -15.30
CA LEU A 186 17.75 6.59 -15.56
C LEU A 186 17.75 7.49 -14.31
N LEU A 187 18.21 8.71 -14.46
CA LEU A 187 18.17 9.71 -13.41
C LEU A 187 16.97 10.63 -13.59
N PHE A 188 16.17 10.75 -12.56
CA PHE A 188 15.07 11.70 -12.55
C PHE A 188 15.58 13.11 -12.24
N SER A 189 14.91 14.13 -12.80
CA SER A 189 15.41 15.49 -12.87
C SER A 189 15.58 16.20 -11.53
N ASP A 190 14.90 15.77 -10.49
CA ASP A 190 14.98 16.34 -9.16
C ASP A 190 15.79 15.43 -8.22
N ALA A 191 17.03 15.85 -7.95
CA ALA A 191 17.94 15.08 -7.10
C ALA A 191 17.53 15.06 -5.61
N ASN A 192 16.59 15.93 -5.21
CA ASN A 192 16.07 15.99 -3.84
C ASN A 192 14.71 15.28 -3.68
N ASP A 193 14.18 14.71 -4.76
CA ASP A 193 12.91 13.99 -4.74
C ASP A 193 13.20 12.48 -4.82
N ASN A 194 13.37 11.85 -3.68
CA ASN A 194 13.79 10.46 -3.57
C ASN A 194 12.73 9.51 -4.12
N ILE A 195 13.15 8.44 -4.78
CA ILE A 195 12.25 7.36 -5.17
C ILE A 195 11.77 6.65 -3.90
N THR A 196 10.46 6.50 -3.78
CA THR A 196 9.77 5.91 -2.63
C THR A 196 9.04 4.63 -2.96
N GLY A 197 8.93 4.26 -4.22
CA GLY A 197 8.30 3.00 -4.63
C GLY A 197 8.27 2.77 -6.12
N LEU A 198 8.06 1.51 -6.47
CA LEU A 198 7.88 1.02 -7.84
C LEU A 198 6.58 0.22 -7.91
N ALA A 199 5.88 0.30 -9.03
CA ALA A 199 4.76 -0.59 -9.29
C ALA A 199 4.51 -0.75 -10.79
N LYS A 200 4.26 -1.97 -11.22
CA LYS A 200 3.75 -2.23 -12.56
C LYS A 200 2.25 -1.92 -12.60
N PHE A 201 1.87 -1.00 -13.47
CA PHE A 201 0.45 -0.71 -13.71
C PHE A 201 0.17 -0.75 -15.21
N ARG A 202 -0.63 -1.72 -15.64
CA ARG A 202 -0.90 -2.00 -17.07
C ARG A 202 0.41 -2.20 -17.84
N ASP A 203 0.68 -1.37 -18.85
CA ASP A 203 1.82 -1.50 -19.77
C ASP A 203 2.97 -0.56 -19.42
N VAL A 204 2.98 0.04 -18.22
CA VAL A 204 4.03 0.95 -17.77
C VAL A 204 4.54 0.58 -16.39
N LEU A 205 5.80 0.89 -16.14
CA LEU A 205 6.36 0.93 -14.79
C LEU A 205 6.09 2.33 -14.21
N MET A 206 5.35 2.38 -13.12
CA MET A 206 5.19 3.62 -12.35
C MET A 206 6.30 3.71 -11.33
N VAL A 207 7.04 4.81 -11.36
CA VAL A 207 8.10 5.15 -10.41
C VAL A 207 7.57 6.29 -9.54
N PHE A 208 7.44 6.03 -8.26
CA PHE A 208 6.96 7.02 -7.29
C PHE A 208 8.14 7.68 -6.59
N THR A 209 8.03 8.98 -6.41
CA THR A 209 8.93 9.76 -5.57
C THR A 209 8.13 10.36 -4.40
N GLU A 210 8.79 11.10 -3.52
CA GLU A 210 8.14 11.75 -2.38
C GLU A 210 7.04 12.73 -2.82
N ASN A 211 7.24 13.41 -3.96
CA ASN A 211 6.36 14.49 -4.41
C ASN A 211 5.67 14.23 -5.75
N ARG A 212 6.10 13.22 -6.51
CA ARG A 212 5.66 12.99 -7.89
C ARG A 212 5.58 11.50 -8.22
N PHE A 213 5.13 11.20 -9.42
CA PHE A 213 5.30 9.89 -10.04
C PHE A 213 5.61 10.04 -11.52
N TYR A 214 6.27 9.02 -12.07
CA TYR A 214 6.69 8.96 -13.46
C TYR A 214 6.23 7.67 -14.10
N HIS A 215 5.98 7.70 -15.40
CA HIS A 215 5.78 6.50 -16.19
C HIS A 215 7.07 6.19 -16.96
N VAL A 216 7.58 5.00 -16.77
CA VAL A 216 8.75 4.48 -17.46
C VAL A 216 8.32 3.31 -18.33
N ASN A 217 8.78 3.27 -19.55
CA ASN A 217 8.56 2.16 -20.46
C ASN A 217 9.78 1.99 -21.37
N GLY A 218 9.88 0.81 -21.98
CA GLY A 218 10.93 0.42 -22.91
C GLY A 218 10.94 -1.09 -23.08
N PHE A 219 11.49 -1.54 -24.19
CA PHE A 219 11.54 -2.95 -24.58
C PHE A 219 12.97 -3.44 -24.86
N SER A 220 13.93 -2.55 -24.78
CA SER A 220 15.36 -2.86 -24.88
C SER A 220 16.15 -2.07 -23.85
N THR A 221 17.37 -2.49 -23.55
CA THR A 221 18.23 -1.81 -22.56
C THR A 221 18.55 -0.35 -22.90
N THR A 222 18.35 0.05 -24.17
CA THR A 222 18.71 1.37 -24.67
C THR A 222 17.52 2.30 -24.93
N ASP A 223 16.29 1.80 -24.87
CA ASP A 223 15.08 2.58 -25.13
C ASP A 223 14.23 2.87 -23.86
N ILE A 224 14.66 2.36 -22.72
CA ILE A 224 13.98 2.63 -21.44
C ILE A 224 14.07 4.14 -21.15
N SER A 225 12.90 4.75 -21.04
CA SER A 225 12.78 6.19 -20.87
C SER A 225 11.49 6.58 -20.16
N VAL A 226 11.42 7.81 -19.68
CA VAL A 226 10.20 8.40 -19.17
C VAL A 226 9.25 8.69 -20.33
N VAL A 227 8.11 8.00 -20.37
CA VAL A 227 7.09 8.15 -21.42
C VAL A 227 6.19 9.35 -21.13
N HIS A 228 5.93 9.62 -19.87
CA HIS A 228 5.20 10.80 -19.42
C HIS A 228 6.03 11.52 -18.37
N SER A 229 6.28 12.80 -18.65
CA SER A 229 6.89 13.70 -17.67
C SER A 229 6.00 13.76 -16.42
N ALA A 230 6.68 13.88 -15.29
CA ALA A 230 6.07 13.99 -13.98
C ALA A 230 4.75 14.72 -14.02
N HIS A 231 3.67 14.02 -13.72
CA HIS A 231 2.49 14.72 -13.29
C HIS A 231 2.86 15.37 -11.95
N GLU A 232 2.67 16.67 -11.86
CA GLU A 232 2.65 17.37 -10.60
C GLU A 232 1.44 16.82 -9.84
N GLY A 233 1.61 15.69 -9.22
CA GLY A 233 0.61 14.97 -8.47
C GLY A 233 1.22 14.57 -7.14
N PRO A 234 0.42 14.12 -6.20
CA PRO A 234 0.95 13.69 -4.92
C PRO A 234 1.84 12.45 -5.14
N GLY A 235 3.07 12.52 -4.61
CA GLY A 235 3.98 11.38 -4.56
C GLY A 235 3.48 10.26 -3.65
N CYS A 236 4.35 9.31 -3.35
CA CYS A 236 4.03 8.17 -2.48
C CYS A 236 4.88 8.23 -1.21
N VAL A 237 4.28 7.97 -0.05
CA VAL A 237 5.00 7.96 1.24
C VAL A 237 5.59 6.61 1.60
N SER A 238 5.09 5.52 1.00
CA SER A 238 5.52 4.15 1.32
C SER A 238 5.29 3.21 0.15
N ASN A 239 6.32 2.49 -0.28
CA ASN A 239 6.19 1.43 -1.30
C ASN A 239 5.11 0.41 -0.92
N LYS A 240 5.05 0.04 0.35
CA LYS A 240 4.07 -0.92 0.89
C LYS A 240 2.62 -0.43 0.80
N SER A 241 2.41 0.88 0.58
CA SER A 241 1.07 1.45 0.40
C SER A 241 0.57 1.40 -1.05
N ILE A 242 1.41 0.99 -1.99
CA ILE A 242 1.03 0.91 -3.39
C ILE A 242 0.24 -0.38 -3.63
N VAL A 243 -1.00 -0.25 -4.07
CA VAL A 243 -1.89 -1.38 -4.34
C VAL A 243 -2.40 -1.29 -5.75
N VAL A 244 -2.12 -2.31 -6.54
CA VAL A 244 -2.62 -2.45 -7.90
C VAL A 244 -3.76 -3.47 -7.92
N ASN A 245 -4.88 -3.11 -8.53
CA ASN A 245 -5.99 -4.01 -8.75
C ASN A 245 -6.63 -3.79 -10.13
N PRO A 246 -7.61 -4.58 -10.58
CA PRO A 246 -8.25 -4.42 -11.88
C PRO A 246 -8.93 -3.06 -12.11
N PHE A 247 -9.28 -2.34 -11.06
CA PHE A 247 -9.99 -1.05 -11.13
C PHE A 247 -9.04 0.14 -11.18
N GLY A 248 -7.78 -0.01 -10.75
CA GLY A 248 -6.82 1.08 -10.71
C GLY A 248 -5.60 0.80 -9.84
N ILE A 249 -4.84 1.83 -9.63
CA ILE A 249 -3.72 1.86 -8.70
C ILE A 249 -4.03 2.83 -7.56
N PHE A 250 -3.73 2.42 -6.36
CA PHE A 250 -3.99 3.13 -5.11
C PHE A 250 -2.66 3.30 -4.39
N TRP A 251 -2.42 4.44 -3.77
CA TRP A 251 -1.23 4.66 -2.96
C TRP A 251 -1.48 5.75 -1.91
N TRP A 252 -0.67 5.73 -0.87
CA TRP A 252 -0.77 6.73 0.18
C TRP A 252 0.17 7.90 -0.07
N THR A 253 -0.34 9.10 0.13
CA THR A 253 0.38 10.36 -0.06
C THR A 253 0.44 11.13 1.26
N THR A 254 1.18 12.23 1.29
CA THR A 254 1.14 13.19 2.42
C THR A 254 -0.23 13.84 2.63
N GLN A 255 -1.11 13.76 1.62
CA GLN A 255 -2.45 14.33 1.64
C GLN A 255 -3.55 13.27 1.83
N GLY A 256 -3.17 12.02 2.09
CA GLY A 256 -4.07 10.89 2.23
C GLY A 256 -4.05 9.95 1.02
N LEU A 257 -5.09 9.14 0.88
CA LEU A 257 -5.21 8.16 -0.19
C LEU A 257 -5.34 8.82 -1.56
N ALA A 258 -4.50 8.42 -2.49
CA ALA A 258 -4.59 8.73 -3.90
C ALA A 258 -5.04 7.50 -4.70
N VAL A 259 -5.81 7.75 -5.73
CA VAL A 259 -6.34 6.72 -6.64
C VAL A 259 -6.18 7.17 -8.07
N SER A 260 -5.68 6.29 -8.93
CA SER A 260 -5.72 6.50 -10.38
C SER A 260 -6.29 5.28 -11.09
N ARG A 261 -7.31 5.51 -11.90
CA ARG A 261 -7.92 4.45 -12.71
C ARG A 261 -7.22 4.22 -14.05
N ASN A 262 -6.53 5.22 -14.53
CA ASN A 262 -5.86 5.21 -15.84
C ASN A 262 -4.34 5.40 -15.75
N GLY A 263 -3.79 5.61 -14.56
CA GLY A 263 -2.38 5.89 -14.31
C GLY A 263 -1.99 7.35 -14.47
N THR A 264 -2.86 8.21 -15.02
CA THR A 264 -2.53 9.61 -15.33
C THR A 264 -3.34 10.61 -14.51
N THR A 265 -4.62 10.36 -14.33
CA THR A 265 -5.51 11.22 -13.53
C THR A 265 -5.55 10.72 -12.10
N VAL A 266 -5.29 11.58 -11.14
CA VAL A 266 -5.27 11.26 -9.72
C VAL A 266 -6.45 11.89 -9.02
N ASP A 267 -7.20 11.07 -8.28
CA ASP A 267 -8.26 11.49 -7.38
C ASP A 267 -7.79 11.31 -5.92
N LEU A 268 -8.21 12.22 -5.04
CA LEU A 268 -7.98 12.16 -3.58
C LEU A 268 -9.33 11.99 -2.87
N PRO A 269 -9.89 10.78 -2.85
CA PRO A 269 -11.28 10.56 -2.43
C PRO A 269 -11.53 10.86 -0.96
N MET A 270 -10.53 10.70 -0.11
CA MET A 270 -10.68 10.86 1.35
C MET A 270 -10.75 12.31 1.82
N GLN A 271 -10.22 13.26 1.06
CA GLN A 271 -10.13 14.66 1.48
C GLN A 271 -11.48 15.31 1.79
N ARG A 272 -12.56 14.79 1.22
CA ARG A 272 -13.90 15.40 1.38
C ARG A 272 -14.68 14.86 2.58
N LYS A 273 -14.46 13.59 2.95
CA LYS A 273 -15.33 12.90 3.92
C LYS A 273 -14.60 12.42 5.17
N LEU A 274 -13.30 12.22 5.07
CA LEU A 274 -12.48 11.63 6.13
C LEU A 274 -11.35 12.56 6.60
N GLN A 275 -11.55 13.86 6.52
CA GLN A 275 -10.56 14.86 6.91
C GLN A 275 -10.09 14.68 8.36
N ALA A 276 -11.02 14.44 9.28
CA ALA A 276 -10.68 14.24 10.69
C ALA A 276 -9.83 12.97 10.91
N THR A 277 -10.09 11.89 10.16
CA THR A 277 -9.24 10.69 10.19
C THR A 277 -7.85 10.98 9.64
N LEU A 278 -7.76 11.73 8.52
CA LEU A 278 -6.47 12.08 7.91
C LEU A 278 -5.62 12.96 8.82
N GLU A 279 -6.23 13.92 9.51
CA GLU A 279 -5.56 14.81 10.45
C GLU A 279 -5.04 14.09 11.70
N ASN A 280 -5.65 12.96 12.05
CA ASN A 280 -5.26 12.16 13.20
C ASN A 280 -4.16 11.13 12.89
N ILE A 281 -3.82 10.89 11.62
CA ILE A 281 -2.75 9.96 11.26
C ILE A 281 -1.39 10.50 11.71
N ASN A 282 -0.57 9.62 12.30
CA ASN A 282 0.77 9.99 12.75
C ASN A 282 1.70 10.29 11.57
N GLY A 283 1.87 11.59 11.25
CA GLY A 283 2.70 12.05 10.13
C GLY A 283 4.18 11.64 10.21
N ALA A 284 4.69 11.33 11.41
CA ALA A 284 6.06 10.85 11.57
C ALA A 284 6.23 9.36 11.18
N GLN A 285 5.14 8.63 11.00
CA GLN A 285 5.12 7.18 10.77
C GLN A 285 4.49 6.80 9.42
N LEU A 286 4.35 7.74 8.48
CA LEU A 286 3.72 7.49 7.17
C LEU A 286 4.40 6.37 6.36
N ALA A 287 5.70 6.18 6.55
CA ALA A 287 6.46 5.10 5.90
C ALA A 287 6.02 3.68 6.33
N LEU A 288 5.29 3.55 7.45
CA LEU A 288 4.74 2.27 7.92
C LEU A 288 3.43 1.90 7.23
N ILE A 289 2.76 2.86 6.58
CA ILE A 289 1.47 2.60 5.94
C ILE A 289 1.63 1.53 4.88
N HIS A 290 0.79 0.52 4.95
CA HIS A 290 0.73 -0.50 3.93
C HIS A 290 -0.71 -0.75 3.47
N GLY A 291 -0.85 -1.17 2.22
CA GLY A 291 -2.12 -1.48 1.60
C GLY A 291 -2.17 -2.92 1.10
N VAL A 292 -3.35 -3.47 1.03
CA VAL A 292 -3.59 -4.80 0.47
C VAL A 292 -4.90 -4.83 -0.31
N TRP A 293 -4.89 -5.53 -1.43
CA TRP A 293 -6.09 -5.86 -2.18
C TRP A 293 -6.64 -7.21 -1.73
N SER A 294 -7.92 -7.23 -1.37
CA SER A 294 -8.64 -8.47 -1.05
C SER A 294 -9.61 -8.79 -2.18
N PRO A 295 -9.26 -9.68 -3.12
CA PRO A 295 -10.15 -10.04 -4.24
C PRO A 295 -11.41 -10.74 -3.78
N GLU A 296 -11.37 -11.52 -2.71
CA GLU A 296 -12.54 -12.22 -2.15
C GLU A 296 -13.63 -11.24 -1.68
N HIS A 297 -13.21 -10.09 -1.16
CA HIS A 297 -14.11 -9.08 -0.63
C HIS A 297 -14.25 -7.85 -1.54
N ASP A 298 -13.55 -7.85 -2.68
CA ASP A 298 -13.52 -6.74 -3.65
C ASP A 298 -13.24 -5.39 -2.98
N ARG A 299 -12.20 -5.34 -2.15
CA ARG A 299 -11.83 -4.13 -1.40
C ARG A 299 -10.32 -3.94 -1.28
N VAL A 300 -9.91 -2.69 -1.25
CA VAL A 300 -8.56 -2.27 -0.86
C VAL A 300 -8.59 -1.90 0.62
N GLN A 301 -7.61 -2.37 1.37
CA GLN A 301 -7.47 -2.09 2.81
C GLN A 301 -6.13 -1.40 3.03
N PHE A 302 -6.15 -0.33 3.82
CA PHE A 302 -4.95 0.37 4.26
C PHE A 302 -4.83 0.29 5.77
N TYR A 303 -3.65 -0.03 6.22
CA TYR A 303 -3.32 -0.06 7.64
C TYR A 303 -2.46 1.16 7.94
N VAL A 304 -2.94 1.99 8.86
CA VAL A 304 -2.35 3.30 9.16
C VAL A 304 -2.07 3.45 10.66
N PRO A 305 -1.05 4.24 11.05
CA PRO A 305 -0.81 4.58 12.45
C PRO A 305 -1.70 5.75 12.85
N ASP A 306 -2.65 5.53 13.75
CA ASP A 306 -3.59 6.55 14.22
C ASP A 306 -3.09 7.29 15.48
N GLY A 307 -3.38 8.56 15.61
CA GLY A 307 -3.01 9.40 16.75
C GLY A 307 -1.51 9.45 16.98
N SER A 308 -1.06 8.96 18.13
CA SER A 308 0.36 8.87 18.51
C SER A 308 0.97 7.47 18.29
N ALA A 309 0.26 6.59 17.59
CA ALA A 309 0.71 5.23 17.34
C ALA A 309 2.03 5.19 16.56
N THR A 310 2.92 4.31 16.98
CA THR A 310 4.20 4.01 16.30
C THR A 310 4.13 2.76 15.44
N ARG A 311 2.95 2.15 15.35
CA ARG A 311 2.60 0.98 14.54
C ARG A 311 1.26 1.21 13.87
N ASN A 312 0.98 0.46 12.82
CA ASN A 312 -0.33 0.49 12.18
C ASN A 312 -1.36 -0.20 13.09
N ASP A 313 -2.30 0.53 13.60
CA ASP A 313 -3.35 0.10 14.52
C ASP A 313 -4.77 0.30 13.96
N THR A 314 -4.90 1.07 12.91
CA THR A 314 -6.18 1.38 12.29
C THR A 314 -6.22 0.85 10.85
N CYS A 315 -7.35 0.27 10.45
CA CYS A 315 -7.59 -0.23 9.10
C CYS A 315 -8.69 0.61 8.43
N ILE A 316 -8.37 1.16 7.27
CA ILE A 316 -9.28 1.93 6.40
C ILE A 316 -9.54 1.11 5.13
N TYR A 317 -10.81 1.00 4.69
CA TYR A 317 -11.20 0.28 3.48
C TYR A 317 -12.37 0.94 2.74
#